data_4e8b3616cb1a501a4916d941b698eef3
#
_entry.id   4e8b3616cb1a501a4916d941b698eef3
#
_cell.length_a   1.000
_cell.length_b   1.000
_cell.length_c   1.000
_cell.angle_alpha   90.00
_cell.angle_beta   90.00
_cell.angle_gamma   90.00
#
_symmetry.space_group_name_H-M   'P 1'
#
loop_
_entity.id
_entity.type
_entity.pdbx_description
1 polymer ?
#
loop_
_entity_poly.entity_id
_entity_poly.type
_entity_poly.pdbx_seq_one_letter_code
_entity_poly.pdbx_strand_id
1 'polypeptide(L)'
;MATDSESSRFRERRLQIPKGGAPKSLLRGPPGIIQSKTVDIAGKTEGTRASGGGSALAGFLVSGFLLALLGAILPAWGYHRDPSDFIAAGNYFLSLAIGIVAAAGFARPLMLHRGVSFLLVFACGLSCIALLYLALVSPPLSDWWRAAGFLVLGAGAGLLNLALFHAISPGYQADAAGTINKGGILYGLGCLAATLLVAGTFYAYTVPSILIFMALVPGFFAGMYACKSYAAPPAGTHPTLRHALQDFRSLGAVLFALLIFFQFGNEWSIAGWLPIFLIRRVGLSPSSSLMILALYWLLLIGGRLIAVAILPRVRHGRLLLGSMLSAIFGCLVLVFTDNAFGAAIGACFVGAGFASIYPLVAEAIGRRFPYYHPGFFNGIFSFALVGGLVAPATLGYAASKWGVGVVMGIPLVGTFVVMALMILIWLESKVTGR
;
A
#
# COMPACT_ATOMS: atom_id res chain seq x y z
N MET A 1 -79.56 -3.97 21.11
CA MET A 1 -79.52 -5.43 20.91
C MET A 1 -78.04 -5.74 20.96
N ALA A 2 -77.55 -6.10 22.09
CA ALA A 2 -77.29 -7.45 22.60
C ALA A 2 -76.06 -8.00 21.90
N THR A 3 -74.99 -8.49 22.51
CA THR A 3 -74.56 -8.80 23.88
C THR A 3 -73.06 -9.10 23.79
N ASP A 4 -72.27 -8.59 24.68
CA ASP A 4 -71.57 -9.24 25.80
C ASP A 4 -70.55 -10.33 25.40
N SER A 5 -69.36 -10.04 25.76
CA SER A 5 -68.53 -10.59 26.86
C SER A 5 -67.94 -11.97 26.56
N GLU A 6 -66.63 -12.03 26.63
CA GLU A 6 -65.96 -12.95 27.54
C GLU A 6 -64.47 -12.59 27.72
N SER A 7 -64.26 -12.07 28.89
CA SER A 7 -62.94 -11.83 29.48
C SER A 7 -62.45 -13.08 30.21
N SER A 8 -61.16 -13.15 30.35
CA SER A 8 -60.44 -13.76 31.48
C SER A 8 -60.21 -15.27 31.53
N ARG A 9 -58.97 -15.50 31.92
CA ARG A 9 -58.38 -16.65 32.62
C ARG A 9 -57.55 -17.63 31.75
N PHE A 10 -56.26 -17.35 31.72
CA PHE A 10 -55.35 -18.48 31.92
C PHE A 10 -54.30 -18.12 32.99
N ARG A 11 -54.48 -18.76 34.12
CA ARG A 11 -53.68 -18.73 35.34
C ARG A 11 -52.29 -19.31 35.10
N GLU A 12 -51.38 -18.75 35.88
CA GLU A 12 -50.11 -19.30 36.30
C GLU A 12 -50.20 -20.81 36.61
N ARG A 13 -49.34 -21.61 36.03
CA ARG A 13 -48.90 -22.90 36.58
C ARG A 13 -47.40 -22.84 36.86
N ARG A 14 -47.08 -22.67 38.14
CA ARG A 14 -45.79 -23.07 38.69
C ARG A 14 -45.72 -24.58 38.60
N LEU A 15 -44.67 -25.09 37.94
CA LEU A 15 -44.28 -26.49 38.03
C LEU A 15 -43.09 -26.60 39.00
N GLN A 16 -43.33 -27.28 40.08
CA GLN A 16 -42.44 -27.72 41.12
C GLN A 16 -41.45 -28.71 40.56
N ILE A 17 -40.19 -28.57 40.92
CA ILE A 17 -39.10 -29.51 40.66
C ILE A 17 -39.06 -30.54 41.80
N PRO A 18 -39.11 -31.86 41.51
CA PRO A 18 -38.79 -32.89 42.50
C PRO A 18 -37.26 -33.15 42.52
N LYS A 19 -36.70 -33.11 43.71
CA LYS A 19 -35.39 -33.66 44.02
C LYS A 19 -35.41 -35.19 43.95
N GLY A 20 -34.48 -35.82 43.23
CA GLY A 20 -34.31 -37.26 43.29
C GLY A 20 -33.18 -37.80 42.43
N GLY A 21 -32.07 -38.18 43.02
CA GLY A 21 -31.28 -39.38 42.76
C GLY A 21 -30.62 -39.56 41.39
N ALA A 22 -29.28 -39.59 41.40
CA ALA A 22 -28.43 -40.06 40.31
C ALA A 22 -28.67 -41.55 39.97
N PRO A 23 -28.34 -42.01 38.72
CA PRO A 23 -27.18 -42.88 38.59
C PRO A 23 -26.21 -42.50 37.48
N LYS A 24 -24.94 -42.74 37.77
CA LYS A 24 -23.82 -42.71 36.84
C LYS A 24 -23.93 -43.86 35.85
N SER A 25 -23.85 -43.61 34.57
CA SER A 25 -23.09 -44.39 33.59
C SER A 25 -23.43 -44.01 32.16
N LEU A 26 -22.38 -43.98 31.33
CA LEU A 26 -22.37 -44.12 29.87
C LEU A 26 -22.80 -42.89 29.04
N LEU A 27 -21.82 -42.03 28.72
CA LEU A 27 -21.65 -41.49 27.35
C LEU A 27 -20.17 -41.21 27.12
N ARG A 28 -19.50 -42.12 26.42
CA ARG A 28 -18.20 -41.88 25.78
C ARG A 28 -18.39 -40.87 24.67
N GLY A 29 -17.86 -39.68 24.81
CA GLY A 29 -17.65 -38.72 23.75
C GLY A 29 -16.29 -38.93 23.08
N PRO A 30 -16.12 -38.50 21.80
CA PRO A 30 -14.88 -38.76 21.07
C PRO A 30 -13.70 -37.96 21.61
N PRO A 31 -12.45 -38.45 21.48
CA PRO A 31 -11.26 -37.79 22.01
C PRO A 31 -10.79 -36.67 21.09
N GLY A 32 -10.46 -35.53 21.67
CA GLY A 32 -9.65 -34.56 20.91
C GLY A 32 -9.95 -33.08 21.11
N ILE A 33 -10.17 -32.61 22.34
CA ILE A 33 -9.96 -31.19 22.64
C ILE A 33 -8.96 -31.15 23.78
N ILE A 34 -7.72 -30.83 23.46
CA ILE A 34 -6.64 -30.58 24.43
C ILE A 34 -7.03 -29.27 25.14
N GLN A 35 -7.54 -29.41 26.36
CA GLN A 35 -7.58 -28.31 27.32
C GLN A 35 -6.13 -27.88 27.58
N SER A 36 -5.77 -26.69 27.12
CA SER A 36 -4.52 -26.05 27.51
C SER A 36 -4.54 -25.85 29.04
N LYS A 37 -3.69 -26.59 29.75
CA LYS A 37 -3.33 -26.29 31.11
C LYS A 37 -2.83 -24.84 31.18
N THR A 38 -3.58 -23.99 31.84
CA THR A 38 -3.09 -22.72 32.38
C THR A 38 -2.01 -23.07 33.40
N VAL A 39 -0.75 -22.98 32.99
CA VAL A 39 0.38 -22.95 33.89
C VAL A 39 0.50 -21.50 34.36
N ASP A 40 0.05 -21.26 35.58
CA ASP A 40 0.40 -20.07 36.36
C ASP A 40 1.91 -20.10 36.60
N ILE A 41 2.66 -19.42 35.72
CA ILE A 41 4.02 -19.01 36.02
C ILE A 41 3.92 -17.54 36.44
N ALA A 42 3.57 -17.32 37.71
CA ALA A 42 3.87 -16.08 38.41
C ALA A 42 5.39 -15.99 38.59
N GLY A 43 6.08 -15.44 37.63
CA GLY A 43 7.51 -15.22 37.64
C GLY A 43 7.87 -14.19 36.60
N LYS A 44 7.99 -12.94 37.05
CA LYS A 44 8.77 -11.84 36.44
C LYS A 44 8.98 -11.94 34.92
N THR A 45 8.04 -11.50 34.13
CA THR A 45 8.33 -10.85 32.85
C THR A 45 8.32 -9.35 33.10
N GLU A 46 9.47 -8.85 33.53
CA GLU A 46 9.80 -7.43 33.39
C GLU A 46 9.50 -7.02 31.95
N GLY A 47 8.64 -6.01 31.86
CA GLY A 47 8.18 -5.47 30.59
C GLY A 47 9.30 -5.00 29.70
N THR A 48 9.77 -5.85 28.82
CA THR A 48 10.28 -5.41 27.54
C THR A 48 9.06 -4.96 26.74
N ARG A 49 8.56 -3.75 27.08
CA ARG A 49 7.65 -3.00 26.20
C ARG A 49 8.28 -3.10 24.83
N ALA A 50 7.57 -3.67 23.89
CA ALA A 50 7.93 -3.70 22.47
C ALA A 50 8.12 -2.24 21.99
N SER A 51 9.31 -1.69 22.25
CA SER A 51 9.76 -0.33 21.92
C SER A 51 9.88 -0.12 20.41
N GLY A 52 9.56 -1.14 19.59
CA GLY A 52 9.77 -1.15 18.16
C GLY A 52 8.62 -0.64 17.30
N GLY A 53 7.40 -0.53 17.82
CA GLY A 53 6.22 -0.23 16.98
C GLY A 53 6.29 1.13 16.28
N GLY A 54 6.71 2.17 16.98
CA GLY A 54 6.85 3.51 16.40
C GLY A 54 7.98 3.60 15.36
N SER A 55 9.12 2.95 15.63
CA SER A 55 10.23 2.94 14.68
C SER A 55 9.95 2.09 13.44
N ALA A 56 9.17 1.00 13.57
CA ALA A 56 8.69 0.23 12.42
C ALA A 56 7.74 1.07 11.55
N LEU A 57 6.79 1.79 12.16
CA LEU A 57 5.93 2.72 11.43
C LEU A 57 6.74 3.80 10.69
N ALA A 58 7.75 4.39 11.34
CA ALA A 58 8.63 5.38 10.72
C ALA A 58 9.34 4.83 9.47
N GLY A 59 9.57 3.53 9.38
CA GLY A 59 10.15 2.89 8.19
C GLY A 59 9.31 3.02 6.92
N PHE A 60 8.00 3.21 7.04
CA PHE A 60 7.16 3.49 5.86
C PHE A 60 7.51 4.83 5.22
N LEU A 61 8.06 5.79 5.97
CA LEU A 61 8.61 7.00 5.38
C LEU A 61 9.78 6.67 4.45
N VAL A 62 10.70 5.80 4.87
CA VAL A 62 11.82 5.36 4.00
C VAL A 62 11.30 4.61 2.78
N SER A 63 10.30 3.74 2.97
CA SER A 63 9.68 3.03 1.85
C SER A 63 9.10 3.99 0.80
N GLY A 64 8.29 4.97 1.23
CA GLY A 64 7.75 5.99 0.33
C GLY A 64 8.85 6.82 -0.34
N PHE A 65 9.88 7.21 0.43
CA PHE A 65 11.01 7.95 -0.07
C PHE A 65 11.76 7.23 -1.20
N LEU A 66 12.02 5.92 -1.05
CA LEU A 66 12.70 5.11 -2.06
C LEU A 66 11.84 4.86 -3.30
N LEU A 67 10.55 4.62 -3.12
CA LEU A 67 9.66 4.26 -4.23
C LEU A 67 9.24 5.49 -5.07
N ALA A 68 9.18 6.68 -4.48
CA ALA A 68 8.91 7.91 -5.21
C ALA A 68 10.14 8.45 -5.96
N LEU A 69 11.34 7.97 -5.64
CA LEU A 69 12.58 8.44 -6.24
C LEU A 69 12.52 8.45 -7.76
N LEU A 70 12.05 7.35 -8.37
CA LEU A 70 12.10 7.20 -9.82
C LEU A 70 11.28 8.29 -10.52
N GLY A 71 10.06 8.56 -10.07
CA GLY A 71 9.24 9.65 -10.60
C GLY A 71 9.85 11.04 -10.42
N ALA A 72 10.61 11.24 -9.34
CA ALA A 72 11.25 12.52 -9.06
C ALA A 72 12.58 12.72 -9.81
N ILE A 73 13.39 11.67 -10.01
CA ILE A 73 14.74 11.80 -10.56
C ILE A 73 14.77 11.83 -12.09
N LEU A 74 13.80 11.22 -12.77
CA LEU A 74 13.75 11.16 -14.23
C LEU A 74 13.81 12.55 -14.90
N PRO A 75 13.05 13.57 -14.44
CA PRO A 75 13.19 14.93 -14.97
C PRO A 75 14.58 15.52 -14.77
N ALA A 76 15.23 15.23 -13.63
CA ALA A 76 16.56 15.72 -13.31
C ALA A 76 17.64 15.10 -14.19
N TRP A 77 17.48 13.85 -14.60
CA TRP A 77 18.35 13.20 -15.58
C TRP A 77 18.05 13.57 -17.04
N GLY A 78 16.98 14.33 -17.29
CA GLY A 78 16.61 14.78 -18.63
C GLY A 78 15.81 13.77 -19.47
N TYR A 79 15.26 12.71 -18.85
CA TYR A 79 14.41 11.68 -19.52
C TYR A 79 13.04 12.22 -19.95
N HIS A 80 13.03 13.40 -20.54
CA HIS A 80 11.87 14.05 -21.11
C HIS A 80 12.16 14.66 -22.47
N ARG A 81 13.38 14.50 -23.00
CA ARG A 81 13.83 15.17 -24.23
C ARG A 81 13.40 14.40 -25.46
N ASP A 82 13.66 13.11 -25.51
CA ASP A 82 13.41 12.26 -26.64
C ASP A 82 12.37 11.17 -26.38
N PRO A 83 11.62 10.70 -27.40
CA PRO A 83 10.71 9.57 -27.25
C PRO A 83 11.37 8.26 -26.80
N SER A 84 12.66 8.05 -27.14
CA SER A 84 13.46 6.92 -26.69
C SER A 84 13.68 6.91 -25.16
N ASP A 85 13.70 8.09 -24.55
CA ASP A 85 13.82 8.24 -23.10
C ASP A 85 12.67 7.57 -22.35
N PHE A 86 11.47 7.53 -22.95
CA PHE A 86 10.31 6.90 -22.36
C PHE A 86 10.46 5.38 -22.23
N ILE A 87 11.12 4.73 -23.20
CA ILE A 87 11.42 3.30 -23.13
C ILE A 87 12.43 3.05 -22.01
N ALA A 88 13.48 3.87 -21.92
CA ALA A 88 14.48 3.77 -20.85
C ALA A 88 13.82 3.97 -19.46
N ALA A 89 12.96 4.97 -19.30
CA ALA A 89 12.19 5.18 -18.09
C ALA A 89 11.29 3.97 -17.76
N GLY A 90 10.59 3.41 -18.75
CA GLY A 90 9.81 2.18 -18.61
C GLY A 90 10.64 1.01 -18.11
N ASN A 91 11.86 0.83 -18.65
CA ASN A 91 12.82 -0.20 -18.24
C ASN A 91 13.28 0.00 -16.79
N TYR A 92 13.42 1.25 -16.31
CA TYR A 92 13.77 1.50 -14.90
C TYR A 92 12.63 1.12 -13.96
N PHE A 93 11.38 1.43 -14.31
CA PHE A 93 10.21 0.96 -13.56
C PHE A 93 10.14 -0.57 -13.56
N LEU A 94 10.41 -1.21 -14.69
CA LEU A 94 10.44 -2.67 -14.79
C LEU A 94 11.56 -3.27 -13.93
N SER A 95 12.76 -2.70 -13.95
CA SER A 95 13.90 -3.16 -13.15
C SER A 95 13.60 -3.03 -11.66
N LEU A 96 13.03 -1.88 -11.22
CA LEU A 96 12.57 -1.68 -9.86
C LEU A 96 11.54 -2.74 -9.46
N ALA A 97 10.57 -3.01 -10.33
CA ALA A 97 9.52 -4.02 -10.12
C ALA A 97 10.10 -5.42 -9.97
N ILE A 98 11.00 -5.82 -10.85
CA ILE A 98 11.70 -7.12 -10.80
C ILE A 98 12.44 -7.25 -9.47
N GLY A 99 13.16 -6.19 -9.04
CA GLY A 99 13.85 -6.16 -7.76
C GLY A 99 12.92 -6.40 -6.57
N ILE A 100 11.77 -5.71 -6.53
CA ILE A 100 10.75 -5.88 -5.47
C ILE A 100 10.23 -7.32 -5.44
N VAL A 101 9.88 -7.88 -6.59
CA VAL A 101 9.35 -9.26 -6.70
C VAL A 101 10.42 -10.29 -6.32
N ALA A 102 11.65 -10.12 -6.78
CA ALA A 102 12.76 -11.01 -6.42
C ALA A 102 13.00 -11.00 -4.90
N ALA A 103 12.96 -9.82 -4.28
CA ALA A 103 13.08 -9.66 -2.83
C ALA A 103 12.05 -10.49 -2.04
N ALA A 104 10.82 -10.61 -2.55
CA ALA A 104 9.77 -11.40 -1.92
C ALA A 104 10.14 -12.88 -1.76
N GLY A 105 10.87 -13.46 -2.72
CA GLY A 105 11.35 -14.83 -2.66
C GLY A 105 12.40 -15.08 -1.57
N PHE A 106 13.23 -14.08 -1.29
CA PHE A 106 14.35 -14.20 -0.33
C PHE A 106 14.04 -13.65 1.07
N ALA A 107 13.05 -12.78 1.20
CA ALA A 107 12.75 -12.11 2.48
C ALA A 107 12.41 -13.09 3.60
N ARG A 108 11.56 -14.08 3.32
CA ARG A 108 11.08 -15.04 4.32
C ARG A 108 12.20 -15.92 4.89
N PRO A 109 12.99 -16.65 4.08
CA PRO A 109 14.08 -17.46 4.62
C PRO A 109 15.09 -16.59 5.40
N LEU A 110 15.40 -15.39 4.90
CA LEU A 110 16.33 -14.50 5.57
C LEU A 110 15.79 -14.02 6.93
N MET A 111 14.50 -13.68 6.99
CA MET A 111 13.84 -13.24 8.22
C MET A 111 13.73 -14.37 9.27
N LEU A 112 13.48 -15.61 8.85
CA LEU A 112 13.42 -16.77 9.75
C LEU A 112 14.81 -17.11 10.32
N HIS A 113 15.88 -16.97 9.53
CA HIS A 113 17.24 -17.29 9.97
C HIS A 113 17.91 -16.17 10.76
N ARG A 114 17.68 -14.90 10.43
CA ARG A 114 18.41 -13.76 10.98
C ARG A 114 17.52 -12.77 11.74
N GLY A 115 16.22 -12.93 11.68
CA GLY A 115 15.24 -12.07 12.36
C GLY A 115 14.86 -10.80 11.57
N VAL A 116 13.82 -10.12 12.05
CA VAL A 116 13.23 -8.92 11.43
C VAL A 116 14.19 -7.74 11.49
N SER A 117 14.90 -7.56 12.63
CA SER A 117 15.86 -6.45 12.80
C SER A 117 16.98 -6.51 11.77
N PHE A 118 17.56 -7.69 11.56
CA PHE A 118 18.59 -7.88 10.53
C PHE A 118 18.07 -7.53 9.15
N LEU A 119 16.84 -7.98 8.82
CA LEU A 119 16.26 -7.72 7.50
C LEU A 119 16.03 -6.23 7.26
N LEU A 120 15.58 -5.47 8.29
CA LEU A 120 15.42 -4.01 8.22
C LEU A 120 16.75 -3.30 7.98
N VAL A 121 17.80 -3.66 8.73
CA VAL A 121 19.15 -3.10 8.55
C VAL A 121 19.69 -3.41 7.17
N PHE A 122 19.58 -4.68 6.74
CA PHE A 122 20.07 -5.12 5.43
C PHE A 122 19.34 -4.42 4.29
N ALA A 123 18.01 -4.30 4.36
CA ALA A 123 17.19 -3.62 3.36
C ALA A 123 17.54 -2.13 3.22
N CYS A 124 17.70 -1.43 4.35
CA CYS A 124 18.12 -0.02 4.36
C CYS A 124 19.56 0.14 3.86
N GLY A 125 20.48 -0.73 4.27
CA GLY A 125 21.87 -0.73 3.80
C GLY A 125 21.97 -0.99 2.29
N LEU A 126 21.22 -1.97 1.78
CA LEU A 126 21.14 -2.27 0.36
C LEU A 126 20.59 -1.09 -0.45
N SER A 127 19.55 -0.42 0.07
CA SER A 127 18.98 0.79 -0.54
C SER A 127 19.97 1.96 -0.54
N CYS A 128 20.74 2.13 0.53
CA CYS A 128 21.80 3.13 0.61
C CYS A 128 22.87 2.87 -0.46
N ILE A 129 23.37 1.63 -0.56
CA ILE A 129 24.35 1.23 -1.56
C ILE A 129 23.80 1.42 -2.99
N ALA A 130 22.54 1.07 -3.23
CA ALA A 130 21.89 1.26 -4.54
C ALA A 130 21.85 2.74 -4.94
N LEU A 131 21.54 3.65 -4.02
CA LEU A 131 21.52 5.10 -4.27
C LEU A 131 22.93 5.64 -4.56
N LEU A 132 23.94 5.22 -3.80
CA LEU A 132 25.33 5.58 -4.04
C LEU A 132 25.81 5.04 -5.42
N TYR A 133 25.44 3.81 -5.75
CA TYR A 133 25.72 3.25 -7.07
C TYR A 133 25.04 4.06 -8.18
N LEU A 134 23.76 4.42 -8.05
CA LEU A 134 23.04 5.26 -9.00
C LEU A 134 23.69 6.63 -9.17
N ALA A 135 24.28 7.20 -8.10
CA ALA A 135 25.04 8.43 -8.19
C ALA A 135 26.27 8.27 -9.09
N LEU A 136 26.99 7.15 -8.99
CA LEU A 136 28.17 6.85 -9.79
C LEU A 136 27.83 6.60 -11.28
N VAL A 137 26.68 5.94 -11.54
CA VAL A 137 26.26 5.60 -12.90
C VAL A 137 25.27 6.60 -13.52
N SER A 138 25.19 7.81 -12.95
CA SER A 138 24.39 8.91 -13.53
C SER A 138 24.82 9.23 -14.96
N PRO A 139 23.96 9.83 -15.81
CA PRO A 139 24.34 10.21 -17.15
C PRO A 139 25.69 10.95 -17.20
N PRO A 140 26.56 10.68 -18.22
CA PRO A 140 26.27 10.08 -19.52
C PRO A 140 26.46 8.55 -19.65
N LEU A 141 26.63 7.82 -18.55
CA LEU A 141 26.80 6.36 -18.63
C LEU A 141 25.55 5.67 -19.22
N SER A 142 25.74 4.41 -19.69
CA SER A 142 24.67 3.64 -20.32
C SER A 142 23.48 3.37 -19.39
N ASP A 143 22.29 3.33 -19.97
CA ASP A 143 21.01 3.08 -19.28
C ASP A 143 20.96 1.73 -18.53
N TRP A 144 21.66 0.72 -19.03
CA TRP A 144 21.73 -0.61 -18.42
C TRP A 144 22.32 -0.60 -17.02
N TRP A 145 23.32 0.25 -16.75
CA TRP A 145 23.91 0.38 -15.44
C TRP A 145 22.90 1.00 -14.45
N ARG A 146 22.12 1.98 -14.90
CA ARG A 146 21.05 2.56 -14.07
C ARG A 146 19.91 1.57 -13.83
N ALA A 147 19.55 0.78 -14.85
CA ALA A 147 18.57 -0.31 -14.69
C ALA A 147 19.01 -1.32 -13.62
N ALA A 148 20.29 -1.71 -13.61
CA ALA A 148 20.86 -2.56 -12.56
C ALA A 148 20.77 -1.89 -11.17
N GLY A 149 21.05 -0.58 -11.08
CA GLY A 149 20.88 0.18 -9.84
C GLY A 149 19.44 0.19 -9.34
N PHE A 150 18.45 0.37 -10.21
CA PHE A 150 17.04 0.31 -9.85
C PHE A 150 16.57 -1.11 -9.47
N LEU A 151 17.14 -2.13 -10.07
CA LEU A 151 16.88 -3.52 -9.64
C LEU A 151 17.34 -3.74 -8.20
N VAL A 152 18.53 -3.29 -7.83
CA VAL A 152 19.05 -3.40 -6.46
C VAL A 152 18.23 -2.52 -5.49
N LEU A 153 17.87 -1.30 -5.90
CA LEU A 153 16.99 -0.41 -5.12
C LEU A 153 15.63 -1.04 -4.88
N GLY A 154 15.05 -1.65 -5.91
CA GLY A 154 13.79 -2.39 -5.82
C GLY A 154 13.89 -3.57 -4.85
N ALA A 155 14.99 -4.32 -4.89
CA ALA A 155 15.23 -5.40 -3.94
C ALA A 155 15.28 -4.86 -2.49
N GLY A 156 16.02 -3.77 -2.25
CA GLY A 156 16.07 -3.11 -0.94
C GLY A 156 14.70 -2.64 -0.46
N ALA A 157 13.94 -1.94 -1.32
CA ALA A 157 12.60 -1.46 -1.00
C ALA A 157 11.60 -2.61 -0.75
N GLY A 158 11.69 -3.69 -1.52
CA GLY A 158 10.88 -4.90 -1.35
C GLY A 158 11.14 -5.59 -0.01
N LEU A 159 12.41 -5.82 0.32
CA LEU A 159 12.82 -6.38 1.62
C LEU A 159 12.37 -5.50 2.78
N LEU A 160 12.54 -4.18 2.65
CA LEU A 160 12.13 -3.21 3.66
C LEU A 160 10.62 -3.30 3.93
N ASN A 161 9.79 -3.25 2.88
CA ASN A 161 8.33 -3.33 3.03
C ASN A 161 7.89 -4.62 3.71
N LEU A 162 8.43 -5.77 3.30
CA LEU A 162 8.13 -7.06 3.93
C LEU A 162 8.49 -7.09 5.41
N ALA A 163 9.68 -6.61 5.77
CA ALA A 163 10.12 -6.54 7.15
C ALA A 163 9.26 -5.58 7.98
N LEU A 164 8.87 -4.43 7.42
CA LEU A 164 8.02 -3.44 8.09
C LEU A 164 6.64 -4.00 8.41
N PHE A 165 5.99 -4.69 7.46
CA PHE A 165 4.68 -5.30 7.72
C PHE A 165 4.75 -6.36 8.82
N HIS A 166 5.84 -7.13 8.90
CA HIS A 166 6.05 -8.04 10.03
C HIS A 166 6.29 -7.30 11.34
N ALA A 167 7.08 -6.23 11.32
CA ALA A 167 7.39 -5.46 12.51
C ALA A 167 6.17 -4.73 13.10
N ILE A 168 5.20 -4.30 12.27
CA ILE A 168 3.95 -3.66 12.72
C ILE A 168 2.82 -4.64 13.06
N SER A 169 3.02 -5.94 12.83
CA SER A 169 1.98 -6.96 13.01
C SER A 169 1.27 -6.89 14.36
N PRO A 170 1.94 -6.67 15.53
CA PRO A 170 1.24 -6.52 16.80
C PRO A 170 0.30 -5.31 16.85
N GLY A 171 0.71 -4.18 16.29
CA GLY A 171 -0.13 -2.99 16.19
C GLY A 171 -1.32 -3.18 15.24
N TYR A 172 -1.09 -3.91 14.15
CA TYR A 172 -2.13 -4.27 13.20
C TYR A 172 -3.20 -5.17 13.80
N GLN A 173 -2.81 -6.13 14.64
CA GLN A 173 -3.77 -7.00 15.35
C GLN A 173 -4.64 -6.22 16.35
N ALA A 174 -4.09 -5.16 16.96
CA ALA A 174 -4.83 -4.33 17.91
C ALA A 174 -5.77 -3.33 17.18
N ASP A 175 -5.31 -2.68 16.11
CA ASP A 175 -6.04 -1.70 15.30
C ASP A 175 -5.55 -1.73 13.86
N ALA A 176 -6.18 -2.56 13.04
CA ALA A 176 -5.80 -2.76 11.64
C ALA A 176 -5.94 -1.48 10.80
N ALA A 177 -7.10 -0.82 10.89
CA ALA A 177 -7.39 0.37 10.08
C ALA A 177 -6.49 1.54 10.45
N GLY A 178 -6.33 1.82 11.75
CA GLY A 178 -5.46 2.90 12.23
C GLY A 178 -3.99 2.66 11.89
N THR A 179 -3.51 1.41 11.99
CA THR A 179 -2.12 1.07 11.66
C THR A 179 -1.82 1.22 10.17
N ILE A 180 -2.71 0.74 9.29
CA ILE A 180 -2.57 0.91 7.83
C ILE A 180 -2.59 2.39 7.46
N ASN A 181 -3.51 3.17 8.06
CA ASN A 181 -3.62 4.58 7.74
C ASN A 181 -2.39 5.37 8.20
N LYS A 182 -1.88 5.12 9.42
CA LYS A 182 -0.64 5.73 9.92
C LYS A 182 0.56 5.37 9.03
N GLY A 183 0.71 4.09 8.66
CA GLY A 183 1.73 3.65 7.72
C GLY A 183 1.62 4.35 6.37
N GLY A 184 0.39 4.48 5.85
CA GLY A 184 0.13 5.17 4.58
C GLY A 184 0.40 6.67 4.60
N ILE A 185 0.16 7.36 5.72
CA ILE A 185 0.51 8.78 5.90
C ILE A 185 2.04 8.94 5.90
N LEU A 186 2.76 8.11 6.66
CA LEU A 186 4.23 8.14 6.72
C LEU A 186 4.85 7.80 5.36
N TYR A 187 4.27 6.84 4.64
CA TYR A 187 4.67 6.54 3.26
C TYR A 187 4.50 7.76 2.35
N GLY A 188 3.34 8.42 2.39
CA GLY A 188 3.10 9.65 1.64
C GLY A 188 4.06 10.78 2.00
N LEU A 189 4.38 10.95 3.29
CA LEU A 189 5.39 11.91 3.76
C LEU A 189 6.78 11.59 3.18
N GLY A 190 7.14 10.31 3.09
CA GLY A 190 8.38 9.89 2.44
C GLY A 190 8.40 10.23 0.95
N CYS A 191 7.31 9.99 0.24
CA CYS A 191 7.16 10.36 -1.18
C CYS A 191 7.27 11.88 -1.38
N LEU A 192 6.60 12.65 -0.53
CA LEU A 192 6.65 14.12 -0.54
C LEU A 192 8.09 14.60 -0.26
N ALA A 193 8.76 14.05 0.74
CA ALA A 193 10.12 14.43 1.10
C ALA A 193 11.12 14.15 -0.04
N ALA A 194 11.04 12.98 -0.69
CA ALA A 194 11.88 12.66 -1.85
C ALA A 194 11.65 13.65 -3.00
N THR A 195 10.38 13.93 -3.31
CA THR A 195 10.02 14.86 -4.38
C THR A 195 10.49 16.29 -4.10
N LEU A 196 10.26 16.79 -2.87
CA LEU A 196 10.69 18.14 -2.46
C LEU A 196 12.21 18.27 -2.38
N LEU A 197 12.92 17.21 -1.96
CA LEU A 197 14.38 17.22 -1.94
C LEU A 197 14.91 17.38 -3.36
N VAL A 198 14.44 16.60 -4.33
CA VAL A 198 14.86 16.73 -5.73
C VAL A 198 14.46 18.09 -6.29
N ALA A 199 13.21 18.54 -6.08
CA ALA A 199 12.72 19.82 -6.58
C ALA A 199 13.49 21.02 -6.03
N GLY A 200 13.80 21.01 -4.72
CA GLY A 200 14.50 22.12 -4.04
C GLY A 200 16.00 22.15 -4.31
N THR A 201 16.59 21.02 -4.68
CA THR A 201 18.04 20.92 -4.94
C THR A 201 18.40 20.92 -6.43
N PHE A 202 17.41 20.85 -7.31
CA PHE A 202 17.56 20.66 -8.75
C PHE A 202 18.52 21.67 -9.43
N TYR A 203 18.47 22.94 -9.05
CA TYR A 203 19.33 23.97 -9.62
C TYR A 203 20.62 24.23 -8.85
N ALA A 204 20.71 23.73 -7.60
CA ALA A 204 21.83 23.99 -6.71
C ALA A 204 22.90 22.91 -6.78
N TYR A 205 22.51 21.67 -7.08
CA TYR A 205 23.38 20.51 -6.99
C TYR A 205 23.30 19.64 -8.25
N THR A 206 24.38 18.90 -8.50
CA THR A 206 24.40 17.86 -9.53
C THR A 206 23.54 16.67 -9.11
N VAL A 207 23.00 15.94 -10.07
CA VAL A 207 22.17 14.76 -9.77
C VAL A 207 22.91 13.69 -8.94
N PRO A 208 24.20 13.37 -9.20
CA PRO A 208 24.97 12.51 -8.30
C PRO A 208 24.98 12.98 -6.85
N SER A 209 25.16 14.29 -6.62
CA SER A 209 25.14 14.85 -5.25
C SER A 209 23.78 14.70 -4.59
N ILE A 210 22.69 14.91 -5.34
CA ILE A 210 21.31 14.70 -4.85
C ILE A 210 21.13 13.25 -4.41
N LEU A 211 21.57 12.27 -5.21
CA LEU A 211 21.47 10.85 -4.89
C LEU A 211 22.31 10.47 -3.67
N ILE A 212 23.50 11.06 -3.48
CA ILE A 212 24.30 10.88 -2.27
C ILE A 212 23.56 11.41 -1.03
N PHE A 213 22.96 12.60 -1.10
CA PHE A 213 22.12 13.11 -0.01
C PHE A 213 20.92 12.20 0.28
N MET A 214 20.29 11.69 -0.75
CA MET A 214 19.19 10.75 -0.59
C MET A 214 19.62 9.45 0.07
N ALA A 215 20.85 8.97 -0.16
CA ALA A 215 21.40 7.76 0.46
C ALA A 215 21.57 7.90 1.98
N LEU A 216 21.71 9.12 2.51
CA LEU A 216 21.79 9.35 3.95
C LEU A 216 20.52 8.93 4.69
N VAL A 217 19.35 9.02 4.04
CA VAL A 217 18.06 8.66 4.66
C VAL A 217 18.03 7.16 5.00
N PRO A 218 18.12 6.22 4.05
CA PRO A 218 18.15 4.81 4.38
C PRO A 218 19.39 4.44 5.22
N GLY A 219 20.53 5.11 5.05
CA GLY A 219 21.72 4.93 5.89
C GLY A 219 21.44 5.22 7.37
N PHE A 220 20.81 6.35 7.67
CA PHE A 220 20.38 6.71 9.03
C PHE A 220 19.44 5.66 9.63
N PHE A 221 18.44 5.22 8.87
CA PHE A 221 17.50 4.20 9.32
C PHE A 221 18.16 2.84 9.52
N ALA A 222 19.15 2.47 8.70
CA ALA A 222 19.93 1.25 8.92
C ALA A 222 20.63 1.29 10.30
N GLY A 223 21.28 2.41 10.65
CA GLY A 223 21.87 2.63 11.98
C GLY A 223 20.84 2.56 13.11
N MET A 224 19.67 3.21 12.92
CA MET A 224 18.59 3.19 13.89
C MET A 224 18.05 1.76 14.13
N TYR A 225 17.87 0.96 13.08
CA TYR A 225 17.40 -0.41 13.19
C TYR A 225 18.43 -1.37 13.79
N ALA A 226 19.73 -1.11 13.61
CA ALA A 226 20.79 -1.87 14.22
C ALA A 226 20.74 -1.84 15.76
N CYS A 227 20.21 -0.75 16.33
CA CYS A 227 20.04 -0.56 17.77
C CYS A 227 18.67 -1.05 18.31
N LYS A 228 17.80 -1.64 17.46
CA LYS A 228 16.43 -2.05 17.81
C LYS A 228 16.25 -3.56 17.67
N SER A 229 15.41 -4.11 18.53
CA SER A 229 14.98 -5.52 18.46
C SER A 229 13.48 -5.58 18.16
N TYR A 230 13.08 -6.47 17.27
CA TYR A 230 11.69 -6.72 16.90
C TYR A 230 11.32 -8.17 17.19
N ALA A 231 10.06 -8.41 17.52
CA ALA A 231 9.56 -9.75 17.77
C ALA A 231 9.80 -10.66 16.55
N ALA A 232 10.17 -11.89 16.81
CA ALA A 232 10.28 -12.90 15.77
C ALA A 232 8.91 -13.13 15.11
N PRO A 233 8.86 -13.37 13.79
CA PRO A 233 7.60 -13.70 13.13
C PRO A 233 7.03 -15.00 13.73
N PRO A 234 5.69 -15.08 13.91
CA PRO A 234 5.07 -16.28 14.43
C PRO A 234 5.38 -17.47 13.51
N ALA A 235 5.89 -18.53 14.11
CA ALA A 235 6.15 -19.76 13.39
C ALA A 235 4.82 -20.40 12.98
N GLY A 236 4.58 -20.59 11.71
CA GLY A 236 3.64 -21.61 11.27
C GLY A 236 2.43 -21.25 10.43
N THR A 237 2.08 -20.00 10.16
CA THR A 237 0.86 -19.69 9.37
C THR A 237 1.13 -18.76 8.19
N HIS A 238 1.80 -19.29 7.17
CA HIS A 238 1.87 -18.55 5.91
C HIS A 238 1.10 -19.33 4.85
N PRO A 239 0.12 -18.69 4.19
CA PRO A 239 -0.57 -19.31 3.09
C PRO A 239 0.46 -19.66 1.98
N THR A 240 0.48 -20.91 1.59
CA THR A 240 1.22 -21.34 0.41
C THR A 240 0.58 -20.68 -0.83
N LEU A 241 1.33 -20.57 -1.93
CA LEU A 241 0.79 -20.10 -3.23
C LEU A 241 -0.52 -20.82 -3.60
N ARG A 242 -0.65 -22.10 -3.24
CA ARG A 242 -1.87 -22.88 -3.45
C ARG A 242 -3.06 -22.34 -2.63
N HIS A 243 -2.84 -21.92 -1.39
CA HIS A 243 -3.90 -21.30 -0.57
C HIS A 243 -4.26 -19.90 -1.11
N ALA A 244 -3.26 -19.12 -1.54
CA ALA A 244 -3.50 -17.82 -2.16
C ALA A 244 -4.36 -17.93 -3.43
N LEU A 245 -4.14 -18.98 -4.24
CA LEU A 245 -4.96 -19.26 -5.43
C LEU A 245 -6.37 -19.77 -5.08
N GLN A 246 -6.54 -20.46 -3.93
CA GLN A 246 -7.86 -20.88 -3.48
C GLN A 246 -8.76 -19.71 -3.10
N ASP A 247 -8.18 -18.59 -2.72
CA ASP A 247 -8.91 -17.37 -2.36
C ASP A 247 -9.67 -16.79 -3.56
N PHE A 248 -9.13 -16.95 -4.78
CA PHE A 248 -9.80 -16.51 -6.02
C PHE A 248 -11.02 -17.35 -6.44
N ARG A 249 -11.44 -18.33 -5.64
CA ARG A 249 -12.68 -19.07 -5.89
C ARG A 249 -13.94 -18.25 -5.62
N SER A 250 -13.86 -17.19 -4.81
CA SER A 250 -14.97 -16.28 -4.58
C SER A 250 -14.94 -15.12 -5.56
N LEU A 251 -16.09 -14.84 -6.21
CA LEU A 251 -16.23 -13.70 -7.12
C LEU A 251 -15.84 -12.38 -6.43
N GLY A 252 -16.25 -12.21 -5.17
CA GLY A 252 -15.90 -11.02 -4.39
C GLY A 252 -14.39 -10.83 -4.24
N ALA A 253 -13.62 -11.91 -3.98
CA ALA A 253 -12.16 -11.81 -3.86
C ALA A 253 -11.51 -11.39 -5.19
N VAL A 254 -11.99 -11.92 -6.31
CA VAL A 254 -11.52 -11.54 -7.66
C VAL A 254 -11.81 -10.07 -7.93
N LEU A 255 -13.02 -9.61 -7.63
CA LEU A 255 -13.39 -8.20 -7.84
C LEU A 255 -12.55 -7.25 -6.99
N PHE A 256 -12.32 -7.57 -5.71
CA PHE A 256 -11.43 -6.78 -4.85
C PHE A 256 -9.98 -6.79 -5.34
N ALA A 257 -9.47 -7.93 -5.78
CA ALA A 257 -8.11 -8.03 -6.32
C ALA A 257 -7.93 -7.17 -7.56
N LEU A 258 -8.89 -7.22 -8.50
CA LEU A 258 -8.89 -6.38 -9.70
C LEU A 258 -9.00 -4.89 -9.34
N LEU A 259 -9.87 -4.55 -8.39
CA LEU A 259 -10.04 -3.15 -7.96
C LEU A 259 -8.71 -2.56 -7.46
N ILE A 260 -8.04 -3.27 -6.54
CA ILE A 260 -6.77 -2.76 -5.99
C ILE A 260 -5.65 -2.83 -7.05
N PHE A 261 -5.66 -3.81 -7.95
CA PHE A 261 -4.73 -3.90 -9.08
C PHE A 261 -4.77 -2.63 -9.93
N PHE A 262 -5.94 -2.23 -10.38
CA PHE A 262 -6.09 -1.00 -11.16
C PHE A 262 -5.82 0.25 -10.33
N GLN A 263 -6.24 0.27 -9.07
CA GLN A 263 -6.00 1.42 -8.18
C GLN A 263 -4.50 1.66 -7.98
N PHE A 264 -3.72 0.63 -7.65
CA PHE A 264 -2.27 0.75 -7.50
C PHE A 264 -1.59 1.08 -8.83
N GLY A 265 -2.06 0.46 -9.93
CA GLY A 265 -1.59 0.80 -11.27
C GLY A 265 -1.75 2.28 -11.58
N ASN A 266 -2.92 2.86 -11.30
CA ASN A 266 -3.20 4.27 -11.54
C ASN A 266 -2.36 5.18 -10.63
N GLU A 267 -2.30 4.88 -9.32
CA GLU A 267 -1.56 5.69 -8.35
C GLU A 267 -0.07 5.75 -8.69
N TRP A 268 0.55 4.60 -8.97
CA TRP A 268 1.97 4.53 -9.30
C TRP A 268 2.30 5.07 -10.69
N SER A 269 1.38 4.92 -11.65
CA SER A 269 1.52 5.52 -12.98
C SER A 269 1.53 7.03 -12.92
N ILE A 270 0.59 7.63 -12.21
CA ILE A 270 0.54 9.09 -12.04
C ILE A 270 1.76 9.57 -11.27
N ALA A 271 2.08 8.95 -10.14
CA ALA A 271 3.23 9.32 -9.32
C ALA A 271 4.56 9.24 -10.09
N GLY A 272 4.71 8.24 -10.96
CA GLY A 272 5.93 8.03 -11.74
C GLY A 272 6.06 8.92 -12.98
N TRP A 273 4.94 9.24 -13.63
CA TRP A 273 4.96 9.86 -14.96
C TRP A 273 4.47 11.31 -14.99
N LEU A 274 3.79 11.78 -13.95
CA LEU A 274 3.23 13.14 -13.91
C LEU A 274 4.26 14.23 -14.26
N PRO A 275 5.49 14.24 -13.72
CA PRO A 275 6.45 15.29 -14.06
C PRO A 275 6.84 15.29 -15.54
N ILE A 276 7.11 14.11 -16.11
CA ILE A 276 7.47 13.99 -17.54
C ILE A 276 6.30 14.46 -18.41
N PHE A 277 5.08 14.06 -18.07
CA PHE A 277 3.87 14.51 -18.76
C PHE A 277 3.74 16.04 -18.75
N LEU A 278 3.93 16.66 -17.59
CA LEU A 278 3.81 18.11 -17.42
C LEU A 278 4.87 18.89 -18.21
N ILE A 279 6.11 18.37 -18.23
CA ILE A 279 7.19 18.97 -19.02
C ILE A 279 6.86 18.88 -20.52
N ARG A 280 6.45 17.72 -21.01
CA ARG A 280 6.25 17.46 -22.44
C ARG A 280 4.94 18.02 -22.99
N ARG A 281 3.85 17.97 -22.19
CA ARG A 281 2.50 18.37 -22.64
C ARG A 281 2.21 19.83 -22.34
N VAL A 282 2.59 20.29 -21.14
CA VAL A 282 2.26 21.64 -20.65
C VAL A 282 3.42 22.61 -20.82
N GLY A 283 4.63 22.10 -21.08
CA GLY A 283 5.84 22.94 -21.25
C GLY A 283 6.40 23.47 -19.93
N LEU A 284 6.12 22.81 -18.80
CA LEU A 284 6.62 23.24 -17.49
C LEU A 284 8.11 22.97 -17.35
N SER A 285 8.78 23.79 -16.52
CA SER A 285 10.13 23.48 -16.08
C SER A 285 10.18 22.19 -15.23
N PRO A 286 11.30 21.46 -15.22
CA PRO A 286 11.44 20.26 -14.36
C PRO A 286 11.11 20.55 -12.90
N SER A 287 11.58 21.66 -12.33
CA SER A 287 11.30 22.04 -10.94
C SER A 287 9.82 22.28 -10.71
N SER A 288 9.14 23.05 -11.59
CA SER A 288 7.69 23.31 -11.48
C SER A 288 6.87 22.04 -11.59
N SER A 289 7.26 21.10 -12.48
CA SER A 289 6.59 19.81 -12.62
C SER A 289 6.72 18.94 -11.36
N LEU A 290 7.90 18.96 -10.71
CA LEU A 290 8.12 18.30 -9.44
C LEU A 290 7.34 18.95 -8.29
N MET A 291 7.15 20.27 -8.29
CA MET A 291 6.30 20.95 -7.30
C MET A 291 4.82 20.53 -7.44
N ILE A 292 4.34 20.30 -8.66
CA ILE A 292 2.98 19.75 -8.86
C ILE A 292 2.90 18.28 -8.39
N LEU A 293 3.94 17.48 -8.60
CA LEU A 293 4.01 16.13 -8.01
C LEU A 293 4.03 16.20 -6.47
N ALA A 294 4.75 17.15 -5.88
CA ALA A 294 4.74 17.36 -4.43
C ALA A 294 3.33 17.75 -3.93
N LEU A 295 2.61 18.58 -4.68
CA LEU A 295 1.23 18.95 -4.38
C LEU A 295 0.29 17.72 -4.44
N TYR A 296 0.46 16.84 -5.43
CA TYR A 296 -0.25 15.55 -5.48
C TYR A 296 -0.05 14.73 -4.21
N TRP A 297 1.21 14.56 -3.74
CA TRP A 297 1.51 13.83 -2.51
C TRP A 297 0.94 14.52 -1.28
N LEU A 298 1.02 15.84 -1.21
CA LEU A 298 0.47 16.63 -0.11
C LEU A 298 -1.04 16.42 0.02
N LEU A 299 -1.76 16.47 -1.11
CA LEU A 299 -3.21 16.26 -1.14
C LEU A 299 -3.60 14.79 -0.85
N LEU A 300 -2.77 13.84 -1.25
CA LEU A 300 -2.96 12.44 -0.90
C LEU A 300 -2.85 12.23 0.63
N ILE A 301 -1.87 12.86 1.28
CA ILE A 301 -1.72 12.83 2.74
C ILE A 301 -2.89 13.55 3.41
N GLY A 302 -3.19 14.77 2.96
CA GLY A 302 -4.30 15.58 3.48
C GLY A 302 -5.64 14.86 3.35
N GLY A 303 -5.90 14.24 2.20
CA GLY A 303 -7.09 13.45 1.95
C GLY A 303 -7.22 12.25 2.90
N ARG A 304 -6.10 11.57 3.24
CA ARG A 304 -6.09 10.49 4.25
C ARG A 304 -6.43 11.01 5.64
N LEU A 305 -5.89 12.16 6.03
CA LEU A 305 -6.19 12.79 7.32
C LEU A 305 -7.66 13.21 7.40
N ILE A 306 -8.17 13.84 6.34
CA ILE A 306 -9.57 14.25 6.24
C ILE A 306 -10.50 13.02 6.26
N ALA A 307 -10.16 11.97 5.53
CA ALA A 307 -10.94 10.72 5.51
C ALA A 307 -11.11 10.15 6.92
N VAL A 308 -10.05 10.09 7.72
CA VAL A 308 -10.13 9.62 9.13
C VAL A 308 -11.05 10.50 9.97
N ALA A 309 -10.96 11.83 9.80
CA ALA A 309 -11.79 12.78 10.56
C ALA A 309 -13.29 12.71 10.18
N ILE A 310 -13.57 12.37 8.90
CA ILE A 310 -14.94 12.32 8.37
C ILE A 310 -15.61 10.95 8.55
N LEU A 311 -14.83 9.86 8.58
CA LEU A 311 -15.32 8.47 8.68
C LEU A 311 -16.36 8.24 9.78
N PRO A 312 -16.26 8.84 11.00
CA PRO A 312 -17.29 8.68 12.03
C PRO A 312 -18.65 9.30 11.66
N ARG A 313 -18.67 10.26 10.72
CA ARG A 313 -19.84 11.04 10.34
C ARG A 313 -20.46 10.65 9.01
N VAL A 314 -19.68 10.02 8.11
CA VAL A 314 -20.09 9.72 6.75
C VAL A 314 -19.99 8.21 6.48
N ARG A 315 -21.00 7.65 5.83
CA ARG A 315 -20.99 6.23 5.42
C ARG A 315 -19.83 5.95 4.47
N HIS A 316 -19.10 4.86 4.70
CA HIS A 316 -17.94 4.43 3.90
C HIS A 316 -18.18 4.47 2.39
N GLY A 317 -19.34 3.97 1.93
CA GLY A 317 -19.69 3.97 0.51
C GLY A 317 -19.85 5.37 -0.10
N ARG A 318 -20.36 6.37 0.66
CA ARG A 318 -20.46 7.74 0.16
C ARG A 318 -19.09 8.41 0.06
N LEU A 319 -18.22 8.17 1.04
CA LEU A 319 -16.85 8.66 1.02
C LEU A 319 -16.08 8.06 -0.15
N LEU A 320 -16.20 6.75 -0.36
CA LEU A 320 -15.57 6.05 -1.46
C LEU A 320 -16.05 6.57 -2.83
N LEU A 321 -17.36 6.78 -2.99
CA LEU A 321 -17.93 7.35 -4.21
C LEU A 321 -17.42 8.78 -4.47
N GLY A 322 -17.42 9.64 -3.43
CA GLY A 322 -16.88 11.00 -3.54
C GLY A 322 -15.40 11.01 -3.93
N SER A 323 -14.61 10.10 -3.35
CA SER A 323 -13.19 9.92 -3.69
C SER A 323 -12.99 9.50 -5.15
N MET A 324 -13.81 8.57 -5.64
CA MET A 324 -13.77 8.15 -7.05
C MET A 324 -14.15 9.27 -8.01
N LEU A 325 -15.20 10.03 -7.71
CA LEU A 325 -15.61 11.17 -8.52
C LEU A 325 -14.53 12.27 -8.55
N SER A 326 -13.90 12.54 -7.40
CA SER A 326 -12.75 13.45 -7.31
C SER A 326 -11.59 12.97 -8.19
N ALA A 327 -11.24 11.68 -8.11
CA ALA A 327 -10.16 11.11 -8.89
C ALA A 327 -10.45 11.16 -10.41
N ILE A 328 -11.66 10.80 -10.84
CA ILE A 328 -12.09 10.88 -12.26
C ILE A 328 -12.00 12.32 -12.74
N PHE A 329 -12.57 13.27 -11.99
CA PHE A 329 -12.52 14.69 -12.34
C PHE A 329 -11.07 15.17 -12.47
N GLY A 330 -10.21 14.85 -11.50
CA GLY A 330 -8.79 15.22 -11.54
C GLY A 330 -8.06 14.61 -12.74
N CYS A 331 -8.29 13.32 -13.06
CA CYS A 331 -7.72 12.68 -14.25
C CYS A 331 -8.22 13.33 -15.54
N LEU A 332 -9.52 13.69 -15.63
CA LEU A 332 -10.06 14.41 -16.79
C LEU A 332 -9.37 15.77 -16.95
N VAL A 333 -9.24 16.53 -15.85
CA VAL A 333 -8.54 17.83 -15.90
C VAL A 333 -7.09 17.63 -16.37
N LEU A 334 -6.35 16.63 -15.87
CA LEU A 334 -4.98 16.35 -16.31
C LEU A 334 -4.87 16.00 -17.80
N VAL A 335 -5.81 15.22 -18.33
CA VAL A 335 -5.81 14.83 -19.76
C VAL A 335 -6.03 16.01 -20.67
N PHE A 336 -6.93 16.92 -20.30
CA PHE A 336 -7.34 18.03 -21.15
C PHE A 336 -6.63 19.36 -20.88
N THR A 337 -5.87 19.47 -19.78
CA THR A 337 -5.17 20.70 -19.45
C THR A 337 -3.98 20.96 -20.37
N ASP A 338 -3.74 22.23 -20.64
CA ASP A 338 -2.61 22.77 -21.39
C ASP A 338 -1.83 23.85 -20.61
N ASN A 339 -2.18 24.06 -19.33
CA ASN A 339 -1.57 25.09 -18.49
C ASN A 339 -1.27 24.60 -17.07
N ALA A 340 -0.38 25.31 -16.38
CA ALA A 340 0.09 24.96 -15.03
C ALA A 340 -1.02 24.95 -13.97
N PHE A 341 -1.98 25.87 -14.08
CA PHE A 341 -3.07 25.99 -13.11
C PHE A 341 -4.01 24.79 -13.20
N GLY A 342 -4.44 24.40 -14.39
CA GLY A 342 -5.23 23.21 -14.61
C GLY A 342 -4.51 21.95 -14.19
N ALA A 343 -3.19 21.85 -14.45
CA ALA A 343 -2.37 20.73 -14.01
C ALA A 343 -2.31 20.63 -12.48
N ALA A 344 -2.16 21.75 -11.78
CA ALA A 344 -2.18 21.78 -10.31
C ALA A 344 -3.55 21.36 -9.74
N ILE A 345 -4.66 21.88 -10.31
CA ILE A 345 -6.02 21.48 -9.92
C ILE A 345 -6.22 19.98 -10.16
N GLY A 346 -5.86 19.46 -11.33
CA GLY A 346 -5.99 18.04 -11.64
C GLY A 346 -5.21 17.18 -10.66
N ALA A 347 -3.95 17.53 -10.37
CA ALA A 347 -3.12 16.83 -9.39
C ALA A 347 -3.73 16.84 -7.98
N CYS A 348 -4.31 17.99 -7.55
CA CYS A 348 -5.01 18.09 -6.27
C CYS A 348 -6.19 17.12 -6.17
N PHE A 349 -7.07 17.12 -7.16
CA PHE A 349 -8.25 16.26 -7.17
C PHE A 349 -7.90 14.78 -7.27
N VAL A 350 -6.87 14.42 -8.04
CA VAL A 350 -6.40 13.03 -8.11
C VAL A 350 -5.79 12.61 -6.77
N GLY A 351 -4.90 13.41 -6.18
CA GLY A 351 -4.27 13.11 -4.90
C GLY A 351 -5.29 12.94 -3.78
N ALA A 352 -6.22 13.90 -3.63
CA ALA A 352 -7.30 13.82 -2.66
C ALA A 352 -8.24 12.63 -2.94
N GLY A 353 -8.55 12.35 -4.20
CA GLY A 353 -9.41 11.24 -4.62
C GLY A 353 -8.81 9.88 -4.32
N PHE A 354 -7.54 9.65 -4.62
CA PHE A 354 -6.88 8.37 -4.36
C PHE A 354 -6.64 8.10 -2.88
N ALA A 355 -6.59 9.14 -2.04
CA ALA A 355 -6.21 9.07 -0.64
C ALA A 355 -6.96 8.01 0.18
N SER A 356 -8.28 7.93 0.02
CA SER A 356 -9.16 7.10 0.83
C SER A 356 -9.56 5.77 0.19
N ILE A 357 -9.30 5.57 -1.11
CA ILE A 357 -9.74 4.36 -1.82
C ILE A 357 -9.10 3.11 -1.21
N TYR A 358 -7.76 3.07 -1.15
CA TYR A 358 -7.05 1.90 -0.62
C TYR A 358 -7.39 1.58 0.84
N PRO A 359 -7.37 2.52 1.80
CA PRO A 359 -7.72 2.24 3.19
C PRO A 359 -9.14 1.69 3.36
N LEU A 360 -10.12 2.26 2.66
CA LEU A 360 -11.52 1.83 2.74
C LEU A 360 -11.74 0.45 2.09
N VAL A 361 -11.08 0.18 0.99
CA VAL A 361 -11.14 -1.13 0.32
C VAL A 361 -10.43 -2.19 1.16
N ALA A 362 -9.27 -1.88 1.73
CA ALA A 362 -8.54 -2.80 2.62
C ALA A 362 -9.37 -3.14 3.87
N GLU A 363 -10.09 -2.18 4.44
CA GLU A 363 -11.02 -2.42 5.54
C GLU A 363 -12.20 -3.31 5.10
N ALA A 364 -12.78 -3.06 3.93
CA ALA A 364 -13.86 -3.90 3.38
C ALA A 364 -13.40 -5.35 3.14
N ILE A 365 -12.17 -5.54 2.64
CA ILE A 365 -11.56 -6.87 2.50
C ILE A 365 -11.39 -7.53 3.87
N GLY A 366 -10.83 -6.80 4.86
CA GLY A 366 -10.62 -7.33 6.21
C GLY A 366 -11.91 -7.76 6.91
N ARG A 367 -13.02 -7.03 6.70
CA ARG A 367 -14.35 -7.40 7.23
C ARG A 367 -14.92 -8.65 6.56
N ARG A 368 -14.72 -8.79 5.26
CA ARG A 368 -15.29 -9.89 4.48
C ARG A 368 -14.44 -11.16 4.51
N PHE A 369 -13.12 -10.97 4.63
CA PHE A 369 -12.12 -12.03 4.64
C PHE A 369 -11.17 -11.84 5.85
N PRO A 370 -11.59 -12.21 7.09
CA PRO A 370 -10.84 -11.90 8.31
C PRO A 370 -9.45 -12.53 8.41
N TYR A 371 -9.16 -13.53 7.60
CA TYR A 371 -7.85 -14.18 7.51
C TYR A 371 -6.86 -13.46 6.60
N TYR A 372 -7.28 -12.40 5.89
CA TYR A 372 -6.40 -11.60 5.07
C TYR A 372 -5.63 -10.58 5.90
N HIS A 373 -4.31 -10.60 5.74
CA HIS A 373 -3.42 -9.58 6.29
C HIS A 373 -2.70 -8.88 5.14
N PRO A 374 -2.75 -7.53 5.02
CA PRO A 374 -2.16 -6.81 3.90
C PRO A 374 -0.64 -6.93 3.81
N GLY A 375 0.02 -7.31 4.90
CA GLY A 375 1.47 -7.54 4.93
C GLY A 375 1.92 -8.95 4.57
N PHE A 376 0.98 -9.89 4.47
CA PHE A 376 1.29 -11.22 3.96
C PHE A 376 0.91 -11.26 2.49
N PHE A 377 1.81 -11.77 1.65
CA PHE A 377 1.52 -12.03 0.25
C PHE A 377 0.39 -13.07 0.15
N ASN A 378 -0.82 -12.62 0.36
CA ASN A 378 -2.02 -13.37 0.06
C ASN A 378 -2.48 -13.00 -1.36
N GLY A 379 -3.31 -13.84 -1.96
CA GLY A 379 -3.68 -13.73 -3.37
C GLY A 379 -4.13 -12.34 -3.80
N ILE A 380 -5.01 -11.67 -3.03
CA ILE A 380 -5.57 -10.36 -3.38
C ILE A 380 -4.48 -9.28 -3.41
N PHE A 381 -3.71 -9.13 -2.34
CA PHE A 381 -2.73 -8.03 -2.23
C PHE A 381 -1.48 -8.28 -3.09
N SER A 382 -1.06 -9.54 -3.28
CA SER A 382 0.04 -9.86 -4.19
C SER A 382 -0.32 -9.56 -5.64
N PHE A 383 -1.54 -9.92 -6.07
CA PHE A 383 -2.03 -9.60 -7.39
C PHE A 383 -2.16 -8.08 -7.60
N ALA A 384 -2.67 -7.37 -6.59
CA ALA A 384 -2.80 -5.92 -6.62
C ALA A 384 -1.45 -5.20 -6.77
N LEU A 385 -0.41 -5.69 -6.08
CA LEU A 385 0.94 -5.15 -6.18
C LEU A 385 1.48 -5.24 -7.62
N VAL A 386 1.18 -6.32 -8.36
CA VAL A 386 1.56 -6.46 -9.77
C VAL A 386 1.03 -5.30 -10.60
N GLY A 387 -0.20 -4.83 -10.36
CA GLY A 387 -0.76 -3.65 -11.04
C GLY A 387 0.11 -2.41 -10.84
N GLY A 388 0.48 -2.11 -9.59
CA GLY A 388 1.34 -0.98 -9.26
C GLY A 388 2.74 -1.07 -9.87
N LEU A 389 3.28 -2.28 -10.02
CA LEU A 389 4.62 -2.50 -10.56
C LEU A 389 4.66 -2.48 -12.08
N VAL A 390 3.68 -3.11 -12.74
CA VAL A 390 3.68 -3.29 -14.20
C VAL A 390 3.14 -2.06 -14.93
N ALA A 391 2.11 -1.39 -14.39
CA ALA A 391 1.46 -0.27 -15.08
C ALA A 391 2.44 0.87 -15.41
N PRO A 392 3.25 1.43 -14.49
CA PRO A 392 4.17 2.51 -14.86
C PRO A 392 5.28 2.04 -15.84
N ALA A 393 5.68 0.77 -15.81
CA ALA A 393 6.64 0.23 -16.76
C ALA A 393 6.05 0.18 -18.18
N THR A 394 4.82 -0.31 -18.34
CA THR A 394 4.16 -0.39 -19.65
C THR A 394 3.84 0.96 -20.24
N LEU A 395 3.62 1.99 -19.41
CA LEU A 395 3.38 3.36 -19.86
C LEU A 395 4.57 3.95 -20.64
N GLY A 396 5.81 3.56 -20.33
CA GLY A 396 6.97 3.99 -21.09
C GLY A 396 6.91 3.54 -22.55
N TYR A 397 6.56 2.29 -22.77
CA TYR A 397 6.39 1.73 -24.12
C TYR A 397 5.17 2.33 -24.84
N ALA A 398 4.08 2.56 -24.11
CA ALA A 398 2.90 3.20 -24.65
C ALA A 398 3.19 4.65 -25.06
N ALA A 399 3.88 5.41 -24.22
CA ALA A 399 4.25 6.80 -24.47
C ALA A 399 5.19 6.96 -25.66
N SER A 400 6.16 6.03 -25.83
CA SER A 400 7.07 6.04 -26.97
C SER A 400 6.34 5.83 -28.31
N LYS A 401 5.25 5.04 -28.30
CA LYS A 401 4.49 4.69 -29.53
C LYS A 401 3.36 5.67 -29.82
N TRP A 402 2.63 6.12 -28.82
CA TRP A 402 1.40 6.94 -28.98
C TRP A 402 1.53 8.36 -28.43
N GLY A 403 2.71 8.71 -27.93
CA GLY A 403 2.98 10.03 -27.35
C GLY A 403 2.63 10.14 -25.88
N VAL A 404 3.13 11.19 -25.23
CA VAL A 404 3.05 11.39 -23.78
C VAL A 404 1.62 11.54 -23.24
N GLY A 405 0.65 11.90 -24.08
CA GLY A 405 -0.75 12.04 -23.67
C GLY A 405 -1.38 10.76 -23.10
N VAL A 406 -0.93 9.61 -23.59
CA VAL A 406 -1.37 8.28 -23.15
C VAL A 406 -1.08 8.03 -21.65
N VAL A 407 -0.04 8.67 -21.12
CA VAL A 407 0.41 8.50 -19.74
C VAL A 407 -0.65 8.93 -18.71
N MET A 408 -1.47 9.94 -19.05
CA MET A 408 -2.63 10.35 -18.22
C MET A 408 -3.93 9.72 -18.71
N GLY A 409 -4.02 9.37 -19.99
CA GLY A 409 -5.19 8.70 -20.57
C GLY A 409 -5.43 7.29 -20.01
N ILE A 410 -4.38 6.48 -19.87
CA ILE A 410 -4.50 5.12 -19.32
C ILE A 410 -4.95 5.13 -17.85
N PRO A 411 -4.38 5.93 -16.93
CA PRO A 411 -4.90 6.06 -15.57
C PRO A 411 -6.35 6.59 -15.51
N LEU A 412 -6.76 7.47 -16.41
CA LEU A 412 -8.15 7.90 -16.51
C LEU A 412 -9.09 6.70 -16.79
N VAL A 413 -8.77 5.90 -17.81
CA VAL A 413 -9.53 4.67 -18.13
C VAL A 413 -9.50 3.70 -16.95
N GLY A 414 -8.32 3.51 -16.35
CA GLY A 414 -8.15 2.67 -15.16
C GLY A 414 -9.01 3.14 -13.98
N THR A 415 -9.18 4.45 -13.79
CA THR A 415 -10.04 5.01 -12.73
C THR A 415 -11.53 4.73 -13.01
N PHE A 416 -11.97 4.79 -14.27
CA PHE A 416 -13.32 4.34 -14.64
C PHE A 416 -13.51 2.85 -14.39
N VAL A 417 -12.50 2.01 -14.66
CA VAL A 417 -12.54 0.57 -14.35
C VAL A 417 -12.68 0.35 -12.84
N VAL A 418 -11.93 1.08 -12.01
CA VAL A 418 -12.05 1.01 -10.53
C VAL A 418 -13.47 1.37 -10.09
N MET A 419 -14.07 2.44 -10.67
CA MET A 419 -15.47 2.81 -10.40
C MET A 419 -16.43 1.67 -10.77
N ALA A 420 -16.30 1.08 -11.95
CA ALA A 420 -17.13 -0.02 -12.40
C ALA A 420 -17.00 -1.25 -11.47
N LEU A 421 -15.77 -1.60 -11.09
CA LEU A 421 -15.51 -2.69 -10.14
C LEU A 421 -16.13 -2.43 -8.77
N MET A 422 -16.08 -1.19 -8.28
CA MET A 422 -16.74 -0.80 -7.03
C MET A 422 -18.27 -1.01 -7.10
N ILE A 423 -18.90 -0.63 -8.21
CA ILE A 423 -20.34 -0.85 -8.45
C ILE A 423 -20.64 -2.36 -8.49
N LEU A 424 -19.81 -3.15 -9.17
CA LEU A 424 -19.96 -4.61 -9.24
C LEU A 424 -19.84 -5.28 -7.86
N ILE A 425 -18.90 -4.85 -7.03
CA ILE A 425 -18.75 -5.34 -5.64
C ILE A 425 -20.00 -5.00 -4.83
N TRP A 426 -20.52 -3.78 -4.98
CA TRP A 426 -21.75 -3.38 -4.30
C TRP A 426 -22.97 -4.21 -4.74
N LEU A 427 -23.12 -4.47 -6.05
CA LEU A 427 -24.18 -5.34 -6.59
C LEU A 427 -24.04 -6.77 -6.09
N GLU A 428 -22.82 -7.32 -6.14
CA GLU A 428 -22.53 -8.68 -5.66
C GLU A 428 -22.86 -8.82 -4.16
N SER A 429 -22.51 -7.82 -3.34
CA SER A 429 -22.83 -7.83 -1.92
C SER A 429 -24.35 -7.82 -1.66
N LYS A 430 -25.13 -7.13 -2.49
CA LYS A 430 -26.59 -7.15 -2.39
C LYS A 430 -27.21 -8.49 -2.79
N VAL A 431 -26.69 -9.14 -3.83
CA VAL A 431 -27.17 -10.43 -4.31
C VAL A 431 -26.81 -11.55 -3.33
N THR A 432 -25.61 -11.51 -2.75
CA THR A 432 -25.13 -12.55 -1.83
C THR A 432 -25.57 -12.35 -0.37
N GLY A 433 -26.24 -11.23 -0.05
CA GLY A 433 -26.67 -10.90 1.32
C GLY A 433 -25.50 -10.67 2.31
N ARG A 434 -24.34 -10.37 1.80
CA ARG A 434 -23.09 -10.22 2.57
C ARG A 434 -22.58 -8.80 2.57
#